data_6608611df0625c5b4ec1cc9e484cef3a
#
_entry.id   6608611df0625c5b4ec1cc9e484cef3a
#
_cell.length_a   1.000
_cell.length_b   1.000
_cell.length_c   1.000
_cell.angle_alpha   90.00
_cell.angle_beta   90.00
_cell.angle_gamma   90.00
#
_symmetry.space_group_name_H-M   'P 1'
#
loop_
_entity.id
_entity.type
_entity.pdbx_description
1 polymer ?
#
loop_
_entity_poly.entity_id
_entity_poly.type
_entity_poly.pdbx_seq_one_letter_code
_entity_poly.pdbx_strand_id
1 'polypeptide(L)'
;MNDSKQRPNLPLLGFAAYSGTGKTTLLEALLPMLTESGLSIGVLKHAHHDFDVDKPGKDSYRLRKAGAGQMLISSRKRHVLMTETPEAEADFDYLLTRFDTEKLDLILVEGCKNIAFPKIELHREEVGKPWLYSNDSNIIAIAADTQVESDLPQMSINDLDAIRDFIINYAQEFNPTPVSCQPQSSKAPTVCCDSFSPAGLSVTQGQEKILESITTETLSESVAVESAYGRVLAEDIVSPINVPQNTNSAMDGYAIRGDDLNQEQYHVVAEVFAGHSYDQEIQKGQAVKIMTGAPTPIGGDTVIMREQAVQEGDVVRFPDAKIDVGQNVRMAGEDLSVGQAVFTQGTRIEAPEMGMMASLGFATCPVLRKVKVGIFSTGDEVQAPGTPQQANSIYDSNRFTIIGMLQKLGCEIVDYGIIEDDQQKMTEVLHSAALETDMVLTSGGVSVGDADYIKLALDELGEINFWRINMRPGRPLAYGKIEQTPFFGLPGNPVAVMVSFINFVEPAIRKLQGQTNWTPVKANAIATEQLRSRQGRTEFSRGVFSMNEHGQLEVRTTGKQGSGILRSMSEANCLIEISPSVDTVKVGETVTVIPLQGRI
;
A
#
# COMPACT_ATOMS: atom_id res chain seq x y z
N MET A 1 23.06 -29.23 2.18
CA MET A 1 24.43 -29.12 2.63
C MET A 1 24.61 -27.71 3.18
N ASN A 2 24.73 -27.63 4.51
CA ASN A 2 24.97 -26.37 5.22
C ASN A 2 26.46 -26.04 5.11
N ASP A 3 26.85 -25.25 4.12
CA ASP A 3 28.13 -24.56 4.18
C ASP A 3 27.91 -23.28 5.00
N SER A 4 28.40 -23.27 6.23
CA SER A 4 28.56 -22.07 7.04
C SER A 4 29.47 -21.11 6.26
N LYS A 5 28.88 -20.03 5.74
CA LYS A 5 29.58 -18.95 5.05
C LYS A 5 30.44 -18.20 6.09
N GLN A 6 31.66 -18.66 6.29
CA GLN A 6 32.63 -18.02 7.17
C GLN A 6 33.36 -16.94 6.35
N ARG A 7 33.43 -15.72 6.87
CA ARG A 7 34.27 -14.64 6.29
C ARG A 7 35.70 -15.13 6.19
N PRO A 8 36.44 -14.77 5.14
CA PRO A 8 37.84 -15.14 5.02
C PRO A 8 38.63 -14.60 6.22
N ASN A 9 39.58 -15.38 6.68
CA ASN A 9 40.50 -15.03 7.75
C ASN A 9 41.60 -14.09 7.23
N LEU A 10 41.18 -12.87 6.81
CA LEU A 10 42.03 -11.85 6.19
C LEU A 10 41.53 -10.48 6.66
N PRO A 11 42.42 -9.48 6.88
CA PRO A 11 42.02 -8.13 7.21
C PRO A 11 41.07 -7.56 6.17
N LEU A 12 39.96 -6.96 6.63
CA LEU A 12 38.96 -6.32 5.81
C LEU A 12 38.81 -4.89 6.29
N LEU A 13 38.99 -3.89 5.40
CA LEU A 13 38.87 -2.48 5.74
C LEU A 13 38.08 -1.72 4.69
N GLY A 14 37.06 -0.99 5.11
CA GLY A 14 36.23 -0.20 4.23
C GLY A 14 36.48 1.29 4.29
N PHE A 15 35.94 2.00 3.29
CA PHE A 15 35.88 3.44 3.27
C PHE A 15 34.43 3.90 3.28
N ALA A 16 34.00 4.46 4.41
CA ALA A 16 32.68 5.02 4.59
C ALA A 16 32.68 6.51 4.26
N ALA A 17 31.87 6.94 3.29
CA ALA A 17 31.75 8.34 2.92
C ALA A 17 30.49 8.57 2.08
N TYR A 18 30.01 9.80 2.07
CA TYR A 18 28.97 10.23 1.13
C TYR A 18 29.51 10.34 -0.31
N SER A 19 28.59 10.41 -1.28
CA SER A 19 28.98 10.65 -2.67
C SER A 19 29.67 12.03 -2.81
N GLY A 20 30.65 12.12 -3.67
CA GLY A 20 31.41 13.37 -3.88
C GLY A 20 32.57 13.62 -2.92
N THR A 21 32.76 12.83 -1.84
CA THR A 21 33.89 13.00 -0.91
C THR A 21 35.26 12.63 -1.51
N GLY A 22 35.32 11.98 -2.69
CA GLY A 22 36.57 11.62 -3.36
C GLY A 22 37.09 10.22 -3.02
N LYS A 23 36.21 9.26 -2.60
CA LYS A 23 36.61 7.86 -2.27
C LYS A 23 37.45 7.19 -3.34
N THR A 24 36.97 7.18 -4.58
CA THR A 24 37.67 6.52 -5.70
C THR A 24 39.02 7.18 -5.98
N THR A 25 39.10 8.50 -5.98
CA THR A 25 40.35 9.23 -6.17
C THR A 25 41.38 8.95 -5.08
N LEU A 26 40.92 8.85 -3.82
CA LEU A 26 41.78 8.47 -2.70
C LEU A 26 42.31 7.04 -2.87
N LEU A 27 41.47 6.08 -3.22
CA LEU A 27 41.89 4.69 -3.45
C LEU A 27 42.83 4.54 -4.63
N GLU A 28 42.61 5.27 -5.73
CA GLU A 28 43.51 5.31 -6.87
C GLU A 28 44.93 5.81 -6.50
N ALA A 29 45.02 6.73 -5.55
CA ALA A 29 46.30 7.22 -5.05
C ALA A 29 46.95 6.30 -4.02
N LEU A 30 46.17 5.68 -3.13
CA LEU A 30 46.68 4.80 -2.06
C LEU A 30 47.11 3.40 -2.55
N LEU A 31 46.44 2.84 -3.54
CA LEU A 31 46.72 1.46 -4.00
C LEU A 31 48.18 1.27 -4.48
N PRO A 32 48.77 2.19 -5.30
CA PRO A 32 50.18 2.08 -5.63
C PRO A 32 51.12 2.12 -4.41
N MET A 33 50.86 3.04 -3.47
CA MET A 33 51.68 3.19 -2.26
C MET A 33 51.64 1.98 -1.35
N LEU A 34 50.47 1.37 -1.17
CA LEU A 34 50.30 0.14 -0.39
C LEU A 34 50.94 -1.04 -1.07
N THR A 35 50.83 -1.15 -2.40
CA THR A 35 51.50 -2.21 -3.19
C THR A 35 53.02 -2.10 -3.16
N GLU A 36 53.54 -0.87 -3.27
CA GLU A 36 54.99 -0.60 -3.14
C GLU A 36 55.52 -0.90 -1.75
N SER A 37 54.67 -0.85 -0.72
CA SER A 37 54.97 -1.29 0.65
C SER A 37 54.97 -2.81 0.82
N GLY A 38 54.68 -3.57 -0.24
CA GLY A 38 54.75 -5.05 -0.26
C GLY A 38 53.42 -5.74 0.02
N LEU A 39 52.31 -5.03 0.14
CA LEU A 39 50.98 -5.63 0.37
C LEU A 39 50.32 -6.09 -0.93
N SER A 40 49.81 -7.29 -0.94
CA SER A 40 48.93 -7.81 -1.99
C SER A 40 47.47 -7.51 -1.63
N ILE A 41 46.80 -6.66 -2.41
CA ILE A 41 45.49 -6.08 -2.04
C ILE A 41 44.39 -6.55 -2.97
N GLY A 42 43.33 -7.10 -2.39
CA GLY A 42 42.03 -7.26 -3.06
C GLY A 42 41.18 -5.98 -2.91
N VAL A 43 40.44 -5.62 -3.94
CA VAL A 43 39.48 -4.49 -3.86
C VAL A 43 38.10 -4.99 -4.23
N LEU A 44 37.15 -4.85 -3.30
CA LEU A 44 35.73 -5.04 -3.55
C LEU A 44 35.09 -3.67 -3.74
N LYS A 45 34.62 -3.40 -4.95
CA LYS A 45 33.86 -2.20 -5.26
C LYS A 45 32.41 -2.59 -5.43
N HIS A 46 31.56 -2.04 -4.57
CA HIS A 46 30.12 -2.18 -4.70
C HIS A 46 29.60 -1.09 -5.62
N ALA A 47 29.07 -1.50 -6.78
CA ALA A 47 28.43 -0.59 -7.71
C ALA A 47 26.91 -0.54 -7.42
N HIS A 48 26.37 0.64 -7.27
CA HIS A 48 24.94 0.85 -7.02
C HIS A 48 24.07 0.69 -8.29
N HIS A 49 24.71 0.57 -9.46
CA HIS A 49 24.05 0.45 -10.77
C HIS A 49 24.51 -0.81 -11.49
N ASP A 50 23.66 -1.27 -12.44
CA ASP A 50 24.04 -2.34 -13.35
C ASP A 50 25.30 -1.90 -14.13
N PHE A 51 26.35 -2.70 -14.05
CA PHE A 51 27.57 -2.46 -14.80
C PHE A 51 27.83 -3.62 -15.76
N ASP A 52 28.34 -3.31 -16.94
CA ASP A 52 28.76 -4.30 -17.92
C ASP A 52 30.28 -4.21 -18.12
N VAL A 53 30.99 -5.28 -17.78
CA VAL A 53 32.44 -5.39 -18.01
C VAL A 53 32.72 -5.70 -19.47
N ASP A 54 31.69 -6.12 -20.20
CA ASP A 54 31.75 -6.68 -21.53
C ASP A 54 31.13 -5.70 -22.55
N LYS A 55 31.71 -5.61 -23.75
CA LYS A 55 31.22 -4.71 -24.79
C LYS A 55 30.19 -5.38 -25.69
N PRO A 56 29.05 -4.72 -26.00
CA PRO A 56 28.09 -5.21 -26.98
C PRO A 56 28.78 -5.60 -28.31
N GLY A 57 28.44 -6.79 -28.84
CA GLY A 57 28.98 -7.29 -30.11
C GLY A 57 30.20 -8.21 -29.97
N LYS A 58 30.79 -8.35 -28.79
CA LYS A 58 31.85 -9.35 -28.54
C LYS A 58 31.26 -10.73 -28.28
N ASP A 59 32.04 -11.80 -28.55
CA ASP A 59 31.56 -13.17 -28.37
C ASP A 59 31.15 -13.47 -26.94
N SER A 60 31.92 -12.99 -25.95
CA SER A 60 31.60 -13.12 -24.53
C SER A 60 30.25 -12.48 -24.19
N TYR A 61 29.97 -11.26 -24.68
CA TYR A 61 28.68 -10.60 -24.51
C TYR A 61 27.53 -11.42 -25.14
N ARG A 62 27.75 -11.94 -26.37
CA ARG A 62 26.73 -12.74 -27.08
C ARG A 62 26.41 -14.05 -26.34
N LEU A 63 27.45 -14.75 -25.85
CA LEU A 63 27.29 -16.00 -25.11
C LEU A 63 26.57 -15.79 -23.77
N ARG A 64 26.88 -14.71 -23.04
CA ARG A 64 26.22 -14.34 -21.80
C ARG A 64 24.74 -13.98 -22.03
N LYS A 65 24.46 -13.16 -23.04
CA LYS A 65 23.07 -12.81 -23.42
C LYS A 65 22.28 -14.00 -23.98
N ALA A 66 22.95 -15.02 -24.48
CA ALA A 66 22.33 -16.29 -24.89
C ALA A 66 21.96 -17.23 -23.73
N GLY A 67 22.29 -16.85 -22.47
CA GLY A 67 21.84 -17.57 -21.29
C GLY A 67 22.96 -18.23 -20.45
N ALA A 68 24.23 -17.91 -20.70
CA ALA A 68 25.31 -18.40 -19.84
C ALA A 68 25.24 -17.71 -18.47
N GLY A 69 24.90 -18.45 -17.40
CA GLY A 69 24.82 -17.95 -16.02
C GLY A 69 26.19 -17.60 -15.43
N GLN A 70 27.27 -18.20 -15.94
CA GLN A 70 28.66 -17.87 -15.61
C GLN A 70 29.50 -17.85 -16.87
N MET A 71 30.37 -16.85 -16.99
CA MET A 71 31.31 -16.70 -18.10
C MET A 71 32.71 -16.43 -17.56
N LEU A 72 33.64 -17.34 -17.85
CA LEU A 72 35.06 -17.16 -17.54
C LEU A 72 35.80 -16.80 -18.80
N ILE A 73 36.38 -15.59 -18.82
CA ILE A 73 37.28 -15.14 -19.90
C ILE A 73 38.70 -15.20 -19.38
N SER A 74 39.58 -15.88 -20.09
CA SER A 74 40.99 -16.02 -19.70
C SER A 74 41.93 -15.55 -20.80
N SER A 75 43.04 -14.92 -20.41
CA SER A 75 44.15 -14.53 -21.26
C SER A 75 45.46 -14.83 -20.56
N ARG A 76 46.60 -14.62 -21.25
CA ARG A 76 47.95 -14.85 -20.65
C ARG A 76 48.25 -13.99 -19.43
N LYS A 77 47.54 -12.83 -19.24
CA LYS A 77 47.85 -11.85 -18.20
C LYS A 77 46.76 -11.70 -17.16
N ARG A 78 45.54 -12.13 -17.47
CA ARG A 78 44.37 -11.96 -16.58
C ARG A 78 43.23 -12.89 -16.96
N HIS A 79 42.42 -13.21 -16.01
CA HIS A 79 41.12 -13.82 -16.22
C HIS A 79 40.02 -13.01 -15.50
N VAL A 80 38.78 -13.11 -15.98
CA VAL A 80 37.63 -12.53 -15.31
C VAL A 80 36.49 -13.54 -15.32
N LEU A 81 35.89 -13.75 -14.15
CA LEU A 81 34.67 -14.53 -14.00
C LEU A 81 33.52 -13.55 -13.84
N MET A 82 32.57 -13.59 -14.77
CA MET A 82 31.30 -12.90 -14.67
C MET A 82 30.23 -13.90 -14.28
N THR A 83 29.49 -13.60 -13.22
CA THR A 83 28.37 -14.41 -12.76
C THR A 83 27.11 -13.56 -12.86
N GLU A 84 26.14 -14.01 -13.65
CA GLU A 84 24.82 -13.38 -13.70
C GLU A 84 24.07 -13.65 -12.40
N THR A 85 23.58 -12.60 -11.75
CA THR A 85 22.78 -12.69 -10.55
C THR A 85 21.39 -12.07 -10.78
N PRO A 86 20.57 -12.64 -11.69
CA PRO A 86 19.33 -12.02 -12.15
C PRO A 86 18.24 -12.00 -11.08
N GLU A 87 18.40 -12.75 -10.00
CA GLU A 87 17.35 -12.92 -8.99
C GLU A 87 17.57 -12.05 -7.74
N ALA A 88 18.80 -11.81 -7.37
CA ALA A 88 19.18 -10.98 -6.23
C ALA A 88 20.64 -10.59 -6.32
N GLU A 89 21.02 -9.48 -5.70
CA GLU A 89 22.39 -9.09 -5.50
C GLU A 89 23.13 -10.17 -4.70
N ALA A 90 24.40 -10.42 -5.07
CA ALA A 90 25.20 -11.38 -4.36
C ALA A 90 25.47 -10.92 -2.92
N ASP A 91 25.32 -11.84 -1.98
CA ASP A 91 25.59 -11.62 -0.56
C ASP A 91 27.04 -11.16 -0.34
N PHE A 92 27.25 -10.17 0.56
CA PHE A 92 28.56 -9.60 0.80
C PHE A 92 29.60 -10.64 1.23
N ASP A 93 29.25 -11.52 2.16
CA ASP A 93 30.15 -12.55 2.65
C ASP A 93 30.44 -13.59 1.55
N TYR A 94 29.46 -13.86 0.67
CA TYR A 94 29.68 -14.69 -0.52
C TYR A 94 30.67 -14.02 -1.50
N LEU A 95 30.56 -12.68 -1.73
CA LEU A 95 31.50 -11.97 -2.60
C LEU A 95 32.94 -12.03 -2.06
N LEU A 96 33.11 -11.94 -0.75
CA LEU A 96 34.44 -12.09 -0.12
C LEU A 96 35.05 -13.48 -0.37
N THR A 97 34.25 -14.54 -0.47
CA THR A 97 34.74 -15.89 -0.81
C THR A 97 35.22 -16.02 -2.26
N ARG A 98 35.00 -15.00 -3.12
CA ARG A 98 35.46 -14.99 -4.51
C ARG A 98 36.89 -14.51 -4.68
N PHE A 99 37.47 -13.95 -3.65
CA PHE A 99 38.89 -13.59 -3.63
C PHE A 99 39.77 -14.84 -3.39
N ASP A 100 40.93 -14.89 -4.04
CA ASP A 100 42.00 -15.86 -3.75
C ASP A 100 42.75 -15.37 -2.51
N THR A 101 42.18 -15.67 -1.35
CA THR A 101 42.66 -15.16 -0.05
C THR A 101 44.03 -15.65 0.36
N GLU A 102 44.54 -16.74 -0.28
CA GLU A 102 45.92 -17.21 -0.04
C GLU A 102 46.97 -16.29 -0.66
N LYS A 103 46.57 -15.40 -1.57
CA LYS A 103 47.45 -14.46 -2.29
C LYS A 103 47.28 -13.02 -1.89
N LEU A 104 46.46 -12.76 -0.90
CA LEU A 104 46.14 -11.37 -0.47
C LEU A 104 46.50 -11.18 0.99
N ASP A 105 46.96 -9.98 1.32
CA ASP A 105 47.26 -9.54 2.69
C ASP A 105 46.12 -8.71 3.27
N LEU A 106 45.31 -8.09 2.41
CA LEU A 106 44.23 -7.18 2.81
C LEU A 106 43.13 -7.10 1.72
N ILE A 107 41.88 -6.98 2.12
CA ILE A 107 40.79 -6.60 1.22
C ILE A 107 40.30 -5.20 1.59
N LEU A 108 40.38 -4.28 0.63
CA LEU A 108 39.78 -2.96 0.73
C LEU A 108 38.37 -2.96 0.12
N VAL A 109 37.42 -2.28 0.77
CA VAL A 109 36.04 -2.21 0.31
C VAL A 109 35.66 -0.76 0.03
N GLU A 110 35.31 -0.49 -1.23
CA GLU A 110 34.69 0.77 -1.64
C GLU A 110 33.17 0.60 -1.67
N GLY A 111 32.46 1.35 -0.85
CA GLY A 111 31.00 1.21 -0.67
C GLY A 111 30.65 0.34 0.54
N CYS A 112 29.48 -0.27 0.54
CA CYS A 112 29.02 -1.14 1.63
C CYS A 112 29.03 -0.46 3.02
N LYS A 113 28.78 0.85 3.10
CA LYS A 113 28.85 1.62 4.35
C LYS A 113 27.96 1.06 5.47
N ASN A 114 26.88 0.35 5.12
CA ASN A 114 25.87 -0.18 6.05
C ASN A 114 26.16 -1.63 6.52
N ILE A 115 27.25 -2.23 6.06
CA ILE A 115 27.64 -3.59 6.49
C ILE A 115 28.60 -3.50 7.67
N ALA A 116 28.45 -4.38 8.66
CA ALA A 116 29.25 -4.38 9.87
C ALA A 116 30.65 -5.00 9.59
N PHE A 117 31.65 -4.13 9.40
CA PHE A 117 33.08 -4.44 9.32
C PHE A 117 33.88 -3.15 9.52
N PRO A 118 35.18 -3.21 9.90
CA PRO A 118 36.00 -2.03 10.17
C PRO A 118 36.11 -1.06 8.99
N LYS A 119 35.92 0.25 9.25
CA LYS A 119 35.93 1.30 8.21
C LYS A 119 36.68 2.53 8.64
N ILE A 120 37.26 3.23 7.67
CA ILE A 120 37.71 4.62 7.82
C ILE A 120 36.60 5.52 7.28
N GLU A 121 36.15 6.48 8.07
CA GLU A 121 35.26 7.53 7.56
C GLU A 121 36.06 8.56 6.79
N LEU A 122 35.60 8.88 5.55
CA LEU A 122 36.12 10.00 4.77
C LEU A 122 35.12 11.16 4.83
N HIS A 123 35.58 12.33 5.25
CA HIS A 123 34.73 13.50 5.36
C HIS A 123 35.40 14.74 4.76
N ARG A 124 34.61 15.56 4.04
CA ARG A 124 34.96 16.91 3.59
C ARG A 124 33.86 17.87 3.99
N GLU A 125 34.26 18.98 4.63
CA GLU A 125 33.32 20.00 5.10
C GLU A 125 32.49 20.59 3.95
N GLU A 126 33.11 20.76 2.78
CA GLU A 126 32.46 21.26 1.56
C GLU A 126 31.29 20.40 1.06
N VAL A 127 31.26 19.11 1.41
CA VAL A 127 30.16 18.18 1.05
C VAL A 127 28.93 18.44 1.92
N GLY A 128 29.05 19.08 3.07
CA GLY A 128 27.95 19.51 3.94
C GLY A 128 27.10 18.38 4.53
N LYS A 129 27.63 17.16 4.65
CA LYS A 129 26.91 15.99 5.16
C LYS A 129 27.28 15.70 6.62
N PRO A 130 26.36 15.08 7.41
CA PRO A 130 26.64 14.76 8.80
C PRO A 130 27.73 13.68 8.93
N TRP A 131 28.36 13.63 10.09
CA TRP A 131 29.35 12.62 10.43
C TRP A 131 28.72 11.23 10.56
N LEU A 132 29.42 10.19 10.07
CA LEU A 132 28.97 8.79 10.13
C LEU A 132 29.44 8.10 11.41
N TYR A 133 30.62 8.44 11.95
CA TYR A 133 31.21 7.78 13.12
C TYR A 133 30.32 7.81 14.36
N SER A 134 29.49 8.83 14.52
CA SER A 134 28.57 8.96 15.65
C SER A 134 27.46 7.89 15.64
N ASN A 135 27.18 7.30 14.49
CA ASN A 135 26.10 6.32 14.27
C ASN A 135 26.56 4.95 13.80
N ASP A 136 27.86 4.76 13.52
CA ASP A 136 28.44 3.47 13.09
C ASP A 136 29.66 3.12 13.95
N SER A 137 29.48 2.22 14.90
CA SER A 137 30.54 1.72 15.78
C SER A 137 31.63 0.92 15.05
N ASN A 138 31.46 0.62 13.77
CA ASN A 138 32.48 -0.01 12.95
C ASN A 138 33.44 0.98 12.31
N ILE A 139 33.24 2.28 12.48
CA ILE A 139 34.23 3.28 12.08
C ILE A 139 35.34 3.28 13.13
N ILE A 140 36.55 2.96 12.68
CA ILE A 140 37.73 2.80 13.53
C ILE A 140 38.72 3.94 13.37
N ALA A 141 38.57 4.78 12.36
CA ALA A 141 39.37 5.98 12.13
C ALA A 141 38.63 7.00 11.26
N ILE A 142 39.07 8.23 11.30
CA ILE A 142 38.51 9.36 10.53
C ILE A 142 39.62 9.97 9.68
N ALA A 143 39.34 10.15 8.37
CA ALA A 143 40.17 10.93 7.47
C ALA A 143 39.35 12.14 6.95
N ALA A 144 39.70 13.35 7.40
CA ALA A 144 38.90 14.55 7.13
C ALA A 144 39.76 15.77 6.85
N ASP A 145 39.15 16.81 6.28
CA ASP A 145 39.77 18.14 6.09
C ASP A 145 39.57 19.07 7.30
N THR A 146 38.73 18.65 8.27
CA THR A 146 38.49 19.33 9.54
C THR A 146 38.69 18.38 10.73
N GLN A 147 39.07 18.93 11.88
CA GLN A 147 39.16 18.16 13.12
C GLN A 147 37.79 18.07 13.82
N VAL A 148 37.50 16.95 14.49
CA VAL A 148 36.27 16.69 15.23
C VAL A 148 36.58 16.17 16.61
N GLU A 149 35.73 16.47 17.59
CA GLU A 149 35.83 15.87 18.95
C GLU A 149 35.46 14.39 18.89
N SER A 150 36.47 13.53 18.84
CA SER A 150 36.31 12.08 18.81
C SER A 150 37.55 11.40 19.36
N ASP A 151 37.36 10.28 20.07
CA ASP A 151 38.46 9.42 20.55
C ASP A 151 39.07 8.55 19.43
N LEU A 152 38.51 8.56 18.25
CA LEU A 152 39.00 7.81 17.09
C LEU A 152 40.28 8.43 16.53
N PRO A 153 41.22 7.63 16.00
CA PRO A 153 42.36 8.13 15.25
C PRO A 153 41.93 9.06 14.11
N GLN A 154 42.50 10.24 14.03
CA GLN A 154 42.18 11.27 13.02
C GLN A 154 43.39 11.55 12.12
N MET A 155 43.12 11.58 10.82
CA MET A 155 44.10 11.86 9.79
C MET A 155 43.57 12.97 8.86
N SER A 156 44.44 13.75 8.23
CA SER A 156 43.99 14.59 7.14
C SER A 156 43.64 13.74 5.92
N ILE A 157 42.48 13.99 5.30
CA ILE A 157 42.05 13.29 4.06
C ILE A 157 43.03 13.55 2.88
N ASN A 158 43.86 14.58 2.97
CA ASN A 158 44.85 14.93 1.98
C ASN A 158 46.26 14.39 2.32
N ASP A 159 46.46 13.80 3.48
CA ASP A 159 47.70 13.17 3.91
C ASP A 159 47.69 11.66 3.59
N LEU A 160 48.09 11.34 2.36
CA LEU A 160 48.11 9.96 1.85
C LEU A 160 49.08 9.06 2.64
N ASP A 161 50.20 9.61 3.12
CA ASP A 161 51.19 8.86 3.89
C ASP A 161 50.64 8.44 5.24
N ALA A 162 49.94 9.33 5.96
CA ALA A 162 49.33 8.99 7.24
C ALA A 162 48.22 7.93 7.07
N ILE A 163 47.41 8.02 6.02
CA ILE A 163 46.35 7.05 5.73
C ILE A 163 46.95 5.71 5.32
N ARG A 164 48.01 5.66 4.47
CA ARG A 164 48.75 4.46 4.12
C ARG A 164 49.30 3.76 5.37
N ASP A 165 49.98 4.50 6.24
CA ASP A 165 50.62 3.95 7.44
C ASP A 165 49.60 3.38 8.40
N PHE A 166 48.43 4.03 8.55
CA PHE A 166 47.30 3.50 9.30
C PHE A 166 46.81 2.16 8.74
N ILE A 167 46.67 2.05 7.41
CA ILE A 167 46.20 0.83 6.74
C ILE A 167 47.22 -0.28 6.90
N ILE A 168 48.51 0.00 6.77
CA ILE A 168 49.59 -0.98 6.95
C ILE A 168 49.58 -1.51 8.39
N ASN A 169 49.56 -0.66 9.39
CA ASN A 169 49.49 -1.02 10.79
C ASN A 169 48.25 -1.89 11.08
N TYR A 170 47.08 -1.47 10.58
CA TYR A 170 45.87 -2.24 10.72
C TYR A 170 45.97 -3.66 10.13
N ALA A 171 46.59 -3.82 8.96
CA ALA A 171 46.77 -5.10 8.32
C ALA A 171 47.77 -6.00 9.09
N GLN A 172 48.83 -5.41 9.69
CA GLN A 172 49.84 -6.14 10.48
C GLN A 172 49.34 -6.53 11.88
N GLU A 173 48.50 -5.73 12.51
CA GLU A 173 47.96 -6.00 13.85
C GLU A 173 46.72 -6.91 13.82
N PHE A 174 46.28 -7.32 12.64
CA PHE A 174 45.10 -8.19 12.51
C PHE A 174 45.29 -9.53 13.18
N ASN A 175 44.60 -9.73 14.30
CA ASN A 175 44.59 -10.98 15.05
C ASN A 175 43.19 -11.64 14.91
N PRO A 176 43.09 -12.83 14.29
CA PRO A 176 41.78 -13.44 14.06
C PRO A 176 41.13 -13.89 15.37
N THR A 177 40.22 -13.09 15.91
CA THR A 177 39.38 -13.50 17.04
C THR A 177 38.04 -14.03 16.50
N PRO A 178 37.58 -15.22 16.92
CA PRO A 178 36.28 -15.73 16.49
C PRO A 178 35.17 -14.86 17.11
N VAL A 179 34.44 -14.13 16.29
CA VAL A 179 33.27 -13.37 16.72
C VAL A 179 32.14 -14.36 16.97
N SER A 180 31.88 -14.65 18.24
CA SER A 180 30.67 -15.35 18.68
C SER A 180 29.51 -14.38 18.67
N CYS A 181 28.55 -14.57 17.78
CA CYS A 181 27.27 -13.89 17.83
C CYS A 181 26.46 -14.34 19.04
N GLN A 182 26.31 -13.49 20.05
CA GLN A 182 25.23 -13.61 21.03
C GLN A 182 24.20 -12.48 20.77
N PRO A 183 22.90 -12.80 20.77
CA PRO A 183 21.86 -11.80 20.59
C PRO A 183 21.66 -11.02 21.88
N GLN A 184 21.92 -9.72 21.87
CA GLN A 184 21.52 -8.84 22.98
C GLN A 184 20.13 -8.24 22.71
N SER A 185 19.29 -8.45 23.70
CA SER A 185 17.91 -7.99 23.78
C SER A 185 17.78 -6.48 24.01
N SER A 186 16.80 -5.90 23.32
CA SER A 186 15.94 -4.78 23.72
C SER A 186 16.54 -3.47 24.25
N LYS A 187 16.45 -2.44 23.43
CA LYS A 187 15.77 -1.15 23.73
C LYS A 187 15.56 -0.40 22.41
N ALA A 188 14.35 0.06 22.18
CA ALA A 188 13.97 0.81 20.99
C ALA A 188 14.76 2.13 20.91
N PRO A 189 15.30 2.48 19.75
CA PRO A 189 15.70 3.85 19.46
C PRO A 189 14.71 4.52 18.52
N THR A 190 14.47 5.76 18.84
CA THR A 190 13.84 6.82 18.09
C THR A 190 14.29 6.86 16.63
N VAL A 191 13.33 6.98 15.74
CA VAL A 191 13.44 7.03 14.28
C VAL A 191 14.44 8.11 13.85
N CYS A 192 15.48 7.73 13.11
CA CYS A 192 16.22 8.58 12.18
C CYS A 192 16.35 7.88 10.83
N CYS A 193 15.92 8.62 9.81
CA CYS A 193 15.80 8.24 8.42
C CYS A 193 17.15 7.83 7.82
N ASP A 194 17.23 6.59 7.34
CA ASP A 194 17.97 6.08 6.17
C ASP A 194 18.11 4.56 6.28
N SER A 195 16.99 3.85 6.14
CA SER A 195 17.03 2.39 6.10
C SER A 195 16.67 1.86 4.70
N PHE A 196 17.64 1.82 3.80
CA PHE A 196 17.60 0.84 2.72
C PHE A 196 17.81 -0.55 3.35
N SER A 197 16.73 -1.22 3.69
CA SER A 197 16.78 -2.60 4.15
C SER A 197 17.15 -3.50 2.96
N PRO A 198 18.22 -4.33 3.03
CA PRO A 198 18.58 -5.28 1.97
C PRO A 198 17.51 -6.35 1.75
N ALA A 199 16.74 -6.67 2.78
CA ALA A 199 15.51 -7.44 2.66
C ALA A 199 14.37 -6.45 2.41
N GLY A 200 13.81 -6.43 1.17
CA GLY A 200 12.65 -5.60 0.84
C GLY A 200 11.52 -5.82 1.85
N LEU A 201 10.70 -4.78 2.08
CA LEU A 201 9.53 -4.87 2.95
C LEU A 201 8.53 -5.89 2.40
N SER A 202 7.89 -6.65 3.27
CA SER A 202 6.68 -7.38 2.86
C SER A 202 5.57 -6.38 2.48
N VAL A 203 4.57 -6.84 1.74
CA VAL A 203 3.39 -6.00 1.41
C VAL A 203 2.75 -5.46 2.68
N THR A 204 2.56 -6.31 3.69
CA THR A 204 1.97 -5.93 4.98
C THR A 204 2.79 -4.87 5.72
N GLN A 205 4.10 -5.07 5.81
CA GLN A 205 4.99 -4.07 6.44
C GLN A 205 4.98 -2.72 5.73
N GLY A 206 4.92 -2.73 4.38
CA GLY A 206 4.77 -1.51 3.59
C GLY A 206 3.45 -0.80 3.87
N GLN A 207 2.35 -1.56 3.90
CA GLN A 207 1.02 -1.04 4.23
C GLN A 207 0.96 -0.43 5.64
N GLU A 208 1.45 -1.15 6.65
CA GLU A 208 1.48 -0.69 8.04
C GLU A 208 2.23 0.64 8.17
N LYS A 209 3.46 0.73 7.64
CA LYS A 209 4.27 1.96 7.68
C LYS A 209 3.58 3.15 6.99
N ILE A 210 2.96 2.93 5.84
CA ILE A 210 2.19 3.96 5.13
C ILE A 210 1.01 4.42 5.99
N LEU A 211 0.19 3.48 6.44
CA LEU A 211 -1.00 3.80 7.20
C LEU A 211 -0.67 4.50 8.53
N GLU A 212 0.39 4.12 9.24
CA GLU A 212 0.83 4.80 10.46
C GLU A 212 1.16 6.29 10.24
N SER A 213 1.69 6.63 9.06
CA SER A 213 2.08 8.01 8.73
C SER A 213 0.96 8.89 8.17
N ILE A 214 -0.18 8.30 7.76
CA ILE A 214 -1.34 9.03 7.21
C ILE A 214 -2.20 9.59 8.35
N THR A 215 -2.44 10.90 8.30
CA THR A 215 -3.38 11.60 9.18
C THR A 215 -4.72 11.75 8.48
N THR A 216 -5.79 11.43 9.16
CA THR A 216 -7.17 11.54 8.63
C THR A 216 -7.54 13.00 8.40
N GLU A 217 -8.27 13.29 7.31
CA GLU A 217 -8.90 14.59 7.06
C GLU A 217 -9.93 14.90 8.17
N THR A 218 -9.95 16.12 8.65
CA THR A 218 -10.83 16.54 9.74
C THR A 218 -11.79 17.66 9.32
N LEU A 219 -11.58 18.29 8.18
CA LEU A 219 -12.46 19.34 7.69
C LEU A 219 -13.78 18.73 7.21
N SER A 220 -14.89 19.28 7.69
CA SER A 220 -16.23 18.81 7.36
C SER A 220 -17.03 19.89 6.61
N GLU A 221 -18.00 19.43 5.84
CA GLU A 221 -18.97 20.26 5.13
C GLU A 221 -20.36 19.61 5.21
N SER A 222 -21.40 20.42 5.08
CA SER A 222 -22.77 19.91 5.01
C SER A 222 -23.21 19.82 3.54
N VAL A 223 -23.64 18.64 3.13
CA VAL A 223 -24.13 18.38 1.76
C VAL A 223 -25.56 17.89 1.78
N ALA A 224 -26.30 18.12 0.70
CA ALA A 224 -27.61 17.51 0.51
C ALA A 224 -27.49 15.98 0.48
N VAL A 225 -28.43 15.25 1.11
CA VAL A 225 -28.40 13.78 1.17
C VAL A 225 -28.35 13.18 -0.24
N GLU A 226 -29.03 13.75 -1.22
CA GLU A 226 -29.00 13.35 -2.64
C GLU A 226 -27.61 13.43 -3.28
N SER A 227 -26.71 14.26 -2.74
CA SER A 227 -25.34 14.47 -3.21
C SER A 227 -24.30 13.76 -2.33
N ALA A 228 -24.73 13.00 -1.32
CA ALA A 228 -23.86 12.41 -0.32
C ALA A 228 -23.26 11.07 -0.72
N TYR A 229 -23.67 10.46 -1.84
CA TYR A 229 -23.16 9.17 -2.28
C TYR A 229 -21.63 9.14 -2.37
N GLY A 230 -21.02 8.12 -1.75
CA GLY A 230 -19.57 7.93 -1.75
C GLY A 230 -18.80 8.86 -0.80
N ARG A 231 -19.48 9.78 -0.09
CA ARG A 231 -18.89 10.64 0.94
C ARG A 231 -18.73 9.86 2.26
N VAL A 232 -17.99 10.41 3.19
CA VAL A 232 -17.74 9.81 4.50
C VAL A 232 -18.34 10.72 5.58
N LEU A 233 -19.10 10.16 6.51
CA LEU A 233 -19.72 10.91 7.59
C LEU A 233 -18.66 11.55 8.51
N ALA A 234 -18.82 12.84 8.78
CA ALA A 234 -17.96 13.60 9.69
C ALA A 234 -18.39 13.48 11.15
N GLU A 235 -19.63 13.07 11.40
CA GLU A 235 -20.24 12.95 12.74
C GLU A 235 -21.22 11.77 12.75
N ASP A 236 -21.58 11.32 13.95
CA ASP A 236 -22.62 10.29 14.14
C ASP A 236 -23.98 10.83 13.69
N ILE A 237 -24.75 10.00 12.98
CA ILE A 237 -26.15 10.27 12.67
C ILE A 237 -27.01 9.62 13.74
N VAL A 238 -27.80 10.45 14.43
CA VAL A 238 -28.71 10.03 15.49
C VAL A 238 -30.14 10.20 15.03
N SER A 239 -31.00 9.22 15.29
CA SER A 239 -32.39 9.28 14.87
C SER A 239 -33.16 10.39 15.60
N PRO A 240 -33.73 11.38 14.88
CA PRO A 240 -34.57 12.42 15.49
C PRO A 240 -36.00 11.97 15.76
N ILE A 241 -36.40 10.81 15.24
CA ILE A 241 -37.75 10.25 15.33
C ILE A 241 -37.72 8.77 15.65
N ASN A 242 -38.85 8.24 16.10
CA ASN A 242 -39.07 6.79 16.13
C ASN A 242 -39.34 6.25 14.72
N VAL A 243 -38.88 5.03 14.43
CA VAL A 243 -39.26 4.28 13.21
C VAL A 243 -39.83 2.92 13.64
N PRO A 244 -41.09 2.63 13.35
CA PRO A 244 -42.10 3.57 12.86
C PRO A 244 -42.43 4.67 13.89
N GLN A 245 -42.92 5.84 13.41
CA GLN A 245 -43.23 6.98 14.29
C GLN A 245 -44.30 6.67 15.32
N ASN A 246 -45.34 5.92 14.89
CA ASN A 246 -46.45 5.51 15.72
C ASN A 246 -46.56 3.98 15.71
N THR A 247 -47.15 3.44 16.76
CA THR A 247 -47.58 2.06 16.75
C THR A 247 -48.57 1.86 15.62
N ASN A 248 -48.32 0.94 14.68
CA ASN A 248 -49.08 0.81 13.46
C ASN A 248 -49.39 -0.65 13.12
N SER A 249 -50.35 -0.85 12.21
CA SER A 249 -50.67 -2.17 11.71
C SER A 249 -49.59 -2.72 10.76
N ALA A 250 -49.15 -3.95 10.96
CA ALA A 250 -48.28 -4.67 10.06
C ALA A 250 -49.03 -5.29 8.86
N MET A 251 -50.38 -5.40 8.93
CA MET A 251 -51.20 -6.05 7.94
C MET A 251 -52.48 -5.27 7.69
N ASP A 252 -53.10 -5.52 6.55
CA ASP A 252 -54.50 -5.12 6.33
C ASP A 252 -55.43 -5.98 7.16
N GLY A 253 -56.32 -5.37 7.93
CA GLY A 253 -57.19 -6.14 8.82
C GLY A 253 -58.09 -5.31 9.70
N TYR A 254 -58.29 -5.79 10.91
CA TYR A 254 -59.18 -5.16 11.90
C TYR A 254 -58.43 -5.02 13.22
N ALA A 255 -58.28 -3.82 13.70
CA ALA A 255 -57.71 -3.50 15.00
C ALA A 255 -58.81 -3.70 16.07
N ILE A 256 -58.51 -4.49 17.10
CA ILE A 256 -59.35 -4.75 18.25
C ILE A 256 -58.58 -4.59 19.53
N ARG A 257 -59.26 -4.67 20.67
CA ARG A 257 -58.64 -4.72 22.00
C ARG A 257 -58.15 -6.13 22.33
N GLY A 258 -56.91 -6.28 22.74
CA GLY A 258 -56.36 -7.58 23.18
C GLY A 258 -56.95 -8.11 24.48
N ASP A 259 -57.62 -7.27 25.29
CA ASP A 259 -58.37 -7.65 26.48
C ASP A 259 -59.85 -8.05 26.19
N ASP A 260 -60.22 -8.13 24.91
CA ASP A 260 -61.60 -8.39 24.45
C ASP A 260 -61.66 -9.44 23.31
N LEU A 261 -60.83 -10.48 23.37
CA LEU A 261 -60.71 -11.50 22.32
C LEU A 261 -61.85 -12.52 22.26
N ASN A 262 -62.75 -12.55 23.25
CA ASN A 262 -63.79 -13.59 23.41
C ASN A 262 -65.17 -13.20 22.82
N GLN A 263 -65.21 -12.16 21.98
CA GLN A 263 -66.48 -11.74 21.34
C GLN A 263 -66.74 -12.61 20.10
N GLU A 264 -68.00 -12.97 19.89
CA GLU A 264 -68.42 -13.68 18.68
C GLU A 264 -68.40 -12.75 17.43
N GLN A 265 -68.57 -11.42 17.66
CA GLN A 265 -68.60 -10.41 16.62
C GLN A 265 -68.20 -9.05 17.18
N TYR A 266 -67.68 -8.18 16.30
CA TYR A 266 -67.28 -6.81 16.61
C TYR A 266 -67.96 -5.82 15.66
N HIS A 267 -68.32 -4.67 16.18
CA HIS A 267 -68.85 -3.55 15.38
C HIS A 267 -67.70 -2.76 14.75
N VAL A 268 -67.67 -2.61 13.42
CA VAL A 268 -66.70 -1.84 12.68
C VAL A 268 -67.13 -0.37 12.77
N VAL A 269 -66.41 0.42 13.61
CA VAL A 269 -66.73 1.81 13.90
C VAL A 269 -66.04 2.83 12.99
N ALA A 270 -64.99 2.41 12.31
CA ALA A 270 -64.23 3.27 11.36
C ALA A 270 -63.37 2.40 10.41
N GLU A 271 -62.90 3.03 9.35
CA GLU A 271 -61.88 2.54 8.44
C GLU A 271 -60.71 3.55 8.39
N VAL A 272 -59.47 3.06 8.60
CA VAL A 272 -58.27 3.89 8.70
C VAL A 272 -57.24 3.45 7.66
N PHE A 273 -56.88 4.40 6.82
CA PHE A 273 -55.84 4.23 5.79
C PHE A 273 -54.50 4.75 6.30
N ALA A 274 -53.42 4.34 5.67
CA ALA A 274 -52.10 4.91 5.92
C ALA A 274 -52.11 6.43 5.78
N GLY A 275 -51.52 7.15 6.73
CA GLY A 275 -51.52 8.62 6.79
C GLY A 275 -52.76 9.24 7.45
N HIS A 276 -53.72 8.45 7.92
CA HIS A 276 -54.89 8.89 8.68
C HIS A 276 -54.90 8.20 10.05
N SER A 277 -55.56 8.80 11.04
CA SER A 277 -55.72 8.26 12.39
C SER A 277 -57.20 8.16 12.77
N TYR A 278 -57.49 7.28 13.71
CA TYR A 278 -58.76 7.25 14.42
C TYR A 278 -58.53 7.77 15.84
N ASP A 279 -59.02 8.97 16.14
CA ASP A 279 -58.65 9.67 17.36
C ASP A 279 -59.49 9.27 18.59
N GLN A 280 -60.46 8.38 18.40
CA GLN A 280 -61.27 7.85 19.51
C GLN A 280 -60.72 6.53 20.04
N GLU A 281 -60.97 6.25 21.33
CA GLU A 281 -60.60 4.96 21.94
C GLU A 281 -61.60 3.88 21.50
N ILE A 282 -61.07 2.74 21.03
CA ILE A 282 -61.90 1.55 20.72
C ILE A 282 -62.45 0.99 22.01
N GLN A 283 -63.78 0.83 22.07
CA GLN A 283 -64.46 0.18 23.20
C GLN A 283 -64.55 -1.34 22.98
N LYS A 284 -64.88 -2.10 24.04
CA LYS A 284 -65.15 -3.56 23.94
C LYS A 284 -66.26 -3.82 22.94
N GLY A 285 -66.10 -4.87 22.13
CA GLY A 285 -67.03 -5.23 21.07
C GLY A 285 -66.92 -4.33 19.81
N GLN A 286 -65.95 -3.45 19.75
CA GLN A 286 -65.69 -2.61 18.57
C GLN A 286 -64.41 -3.05 17.84
N ALA A 287 -64.40 -2.87 16.53
CA ALA A 287 -63.21 -3.02 15.67
C ALA A 287 -63.04 -1.79 14.78
N VAL A 288 -61.83 -1.49 14.44
CA VAL A 288 -61.50 -0.50 13.39
C VAL A 288 -60.84 -1.25 12.24
N LYS A 289 -61.42 -1.11 11.05
CA LYS A 289 -60.78 -1.64 9.83
C LYS A 289 -59.57 -0.80 9.52
N ILE A 290 -58.41 -1.46 9.43
CA ILE A 290 -57.12 -0.77 9.35
C ILE A 290 -56.27 -1.35 8.19
N MET A 291 -55.56 -0.45 7.50
CA MET A 291 -54.61 -0.82 6.44
C MET A 291 -53.18 -0.87 6.99
N THR A 292 -52.33 -1.62 6.31
CA THR A 292 -50.90 -1.73 6.60
C THR A 292 -50.26 -0.36 6.70
N GLY A 293 -49.49 -0.11 7.76
CA GLY A 293 -48.82 1.17 8.04
C GLY A 293 -49.73 2.25 8.66
N ALA A 294 -51.03 2.04 8.77
CA ALA A 294 -51.91 2.97 9.49
C ALA A 294 -51.69 2.87 11.00
N PRO A 295 -51.70 3.98 11.74
CA PRO A 295 -51.56 3.97 13.19
C PRO A 295 -52.71 3.19 13.84
N THR A 296 -52.41 2.34 14.80
CA THR A 296 -53.41 1.66 15.56
C THR A 296 -54.17 2.66 16.44
N PRO A 297 -55.52 2.59 16.51
CA PRO A 297 -56.29 3.47 17.36
C PRO A 297 -56.02 3.23 18.84
N ILE A 298 -56.29 4.20 19.68
CA ILE A 298 -56.18 4.10 21.13
C ILE A 298 -57.00 2.89 21.62
N GLY A 299 -56.39 1.98 22.38
CA GLY A 299 -56.98 0.74 22.87
C GLY A 299 -56.97 -0.42 21.87
N GLY A 300 -56.62 -0.19 20.61
CA GLY A 300 -56.44 -1.23 19.58
C GLY A 300 -55.01 -1.73 19.52
N ASP A 301 -54.69 -2.77 20.24
CA ASP A 301 -53.38 -3.34 20.39
C ASP A 301 -53.17 -4.67 19.67
N THR A 302 -54.20 -5.15 18.96
CA THR A 302 -54.22 -6.44 18.27
C THR A 302 -54.87 -6.28 16.91
N VAL A 303 -54.22 -6.78 15.84
CA VAL A 303 -54.74 -6.69 14.48
C VAL A 303 -54.96 -8.10 13.92
N ILE A 304 -56.18 -8.37 13.47
CA ILE A 304 -56.55 -9.63 12.81
C ILE A 304 -56.53 -9.38 11.32
N MET A 305 -55.84 -10.24 10.56
CA MET A 305 -55.72 -10.12 9.12
C MET A 305 -57.09 -10.17 8.42
N ARG A 306 -57.24 -9.41 7.37
CA ARG A 306 -58.48 -9.37 6.56
C ARG A 306 -58.87 -10.73 6.02
N GLU A 307 -57.92 -11.58 5.70
CA GLU A 307 -58.13 -12.92 5.16
C GLU A 307 -58.79 -13.88 6.18
N GLN A 308 -58.70 -13.55 7.48
CA GLN A 308 -59.30 -14.32 8.58
C GLN A 308 -60.63 -13.73 9.04
N ALA A 309 -61.11 -12.69 8.37
CA ALA A 309 -62.30 -11.92 8.75
C ALA A 309 -63.48 -12.19 7.80
N VAL A 310 -64.67 -12.26 8.35
CA VAL A 310 -65.93 -12.25 7.61
C VAL A 310 -66.69 -11.01 8.04
N GLN A 311 -66.83 -10.04 7.14
CA GLN A 311 -67.53 -8.77 7.38
C GLN A 311 -68.90 -8.79 6.68
N GLU A 312 -69.97 -8.52 7.42
CA GLU A 312 -71.35 -8.35 6.94
C GLU A 312 -71.88 -6.96 7.41
N GLY A 313 -71.91 -6.02 6.51
CA GLY A 313 -72.24 -4.64 6.85
C GLY A 313 -71.20 -4.00 7.77
N ASP A 314 -71.64 -3.53 8.93
CA ASP A 314 -70.81 -2.91 9.97
C ASP A 314 -70.42 -3.92 11.09
N VAL A 315 -70.58 -5.25 10.87
CA VAL A 315 -70.19 -6.28 11.80
C VAL A 315 -69.13 -7.16 11.18
N VAL A 316 -68.08 -7.49 11.94
CA VAL A 316 -67.02 -8.41 11.55
C VAL A 316 -66.90 -9.57 12.54
N ARG A 317 -66.62 -10.75 12.03
CA ARG A 317 -66.37 -12.02 12.79
C ARG A 317 -65.02 -12.61 12.36
N PHE A 318 -64.44 -13.38 13.26
CA PHE A 318 -63.13 -14.05 13.03
C PHE A 318 -63.23 -15.56 13.34
N PRO A 319 -64.01 -16.31 12.54
CA PRO A 319 -64.44 -17.66 12.92
C PRO A 319 -63.30 -18.68 13.07
N ASP A 320 -62.24 -18.52 12.29
CA ASP A 320 -61.11 -19.44 12.23
C ASP A 320 -59.79 -18.81 12.71
N ALA A 321 -59.85 -17.61 13.26
CA ALA A 321 -58.64 -16.90 13.68
C ALA A 321 -58.20 -17.38 15.07
N LYS A 322 -56.95 -17.87 15.15
CA LYS A 322 -56.24 -17.98 16.41
C LYS A 322 -55.61 -16.61 16.70
N ILE A 323 -56.14 -15.94 17.71
CA ILE A 323 -55.76 -14.56 18.02
C ILE A 323 -54.82 -14.55 19.22
N ASP A 324 -53.62 -14.05 19.02
CA ASP A 324 -52.67 -13.76 20.09
C ASP A 324 -52.66 -12.23 20.34
N VAL A 325 -52.66 -11.82 21.61
CA VAL A 325 -52.60 -10.39 21.97
C VAL A 325 -51.33 -9.74 21.40
N GLY A 326 -51.46 -8.59 20.76
CA GLY A 326 -50.37 -7.86 20.16
C GLY A 326 -49.94 -8.32 18.76
N GLN A 327 -50.61 -9.35 18.20
CA GLN A 327 -50.27 -9.84 16.86
C GLN A 327 -50.49 -8.76 15.78
N ASN A 328 -49.62 -8.77 14.75
CA ASN A 328 -49.66 -7.89 13.59
C ASN A 328 -49.65 -6.38 13.93
N VAL A 329 -49.08 -6.00 15.06
CA VAL A 329 -48.85 -4.62 15.48
C VAL A 329 -47.34 -4.35 15.55
N ARG A 330 -46.87 -3.30 14.94
CA ARG A 330 -45.51 -2.80 15.05
C ARG A 330 -45.49 -1.66 16.05
N MET A 331 -44.66 -1.77 17.04
CA MET A 331 -44.54 -0.76 18.10
C MET A 331 -43.77 0.49 17.59
N ALA A 332 -44.16 1.67 18.07
CA ALA A 332 -43.39 2.89 17.81
C ALA A 332 -41.94 2.71 18.27
N GLY A 333 -40.98 2.99 17.39
CA GLY A 333 -39.55 2.84 17.69
C GLY A 333 -39.03 1.41 17.68
N GLU A 334 -39.79 0.44 17.15
CA GLU A 334 -39.38 -0.96 17.08
C GLU A 334 -38.08 -1.16 16.27
N ASP A 335 -37.92 -0.42 15.18
CA ASP A 335 -36.70 -0.44 14.35
C ASP A 335 -35.65 0.55 14.86
N LEU A 336 -36.04 1.82 15.04
CA LEU A 336 -35.18 2.87 15.56
C LEU A 336 -35.91 3.74 16.58
N SER A 337 -35.31 3.96 17.73
CA SER A 337 -35.81 4.87 18.74
C SER A 337 -35.19 6.26 18.62
N VAL A 338 -35.92 7.29 19.02
CA VAL A 338 -35.38 8.66 19.15
C VAL A 338 -34.10 8.65 20.00
N GLY A 339 -33.03 9.29 19.49
CA GLY A 339 -31.73 9.36 20.18
C GLY A 339 -30.83 8.16 19.93
N GLN A 340 -31.27 7.14 19.24
CA GLN A 340 -30.44 6.00 18.85
C GLN A 340 -29.46 6.37 17.75
N ALA A 341 -28.19 6.02 17.88
CA ALA A 341 -27.19 6.16 16.82
C ALA A 341 -27.52 5.22 15.66
N VAL A 342 -27.63 5.78 14.46
CA VAL A 342 -27.94 5.08 13.21
C VAL A 342 -26.68 4.75 12.44
N PHE A 343 -25.81 5.75 12.29
CA PHE A 343 -24.49 5.61 11.66
C PHE A 343 -23.45 6.32 12.49
N THR A 344 -22.25 5.75 12.50
CA THR A 344 -21.11 6.36 13.20
C THR A 344 -20.26 7.21 12.26
N GLN A 345 -19.55 8.17 12.81
CA GLN A 345 -18.48 8.90 12.11
C GLN A 345 -17.55 7.93 11.38
N GLY A 346 -17.11 8.29 10.17
CA GLY A 346 -16.25 7.45 9.33
C GLY A 346 -17.00 6.42 8.49
N THR A 347 -18.35 6.34 8.60
CA THR A 347 -19.17 5.53 7.71
C THR A 347 -19.17 6.11 6.30
N ARG A 348 -18.87 5.29 5.29
CA ARG A 348 -19.04 5.67 3.89
C ARG A 348 -20.53 5.57 3.52
N ILE A 349 -21.04 6.62 2.91
CA ILE A 349 -22.45 6.72 2.52
C ILE A 349 -22.63 6.02 1.17
N GLU A 350 -23.43 4.97 1.17
CA GLU A 350 -23.88 4.24 -0.01
C GLU A 350 -25.42 4.42 -0.15
N ALA A 351 -26.05 3.70 -1.07
CA ALA A 351 -27.50 3.85 -1.31
C ALA A 351 -28.38 3.53 -0.08
N PRO A 352 -28.10 2.49 0.72
CA PRO A 352 -28.90 2.23 1.94
C PRO A 352 -28.80 3.35 2.98
N GLU A 353 -27.59 3.93 3.19
CA GLU A 353 -27.38 5.02 4.14
C GLU A 353 -28.11 6.29 3.71
N MET A 354 -28.11 6.62 2.40
CA MET A 354 -28.91 7.72 1.86
C MET A 354 -30.40 7.52 2.10
N GLY A 355 -30.91 6.31 1.80
CA GLY A 355 -32.32 5.96 2.01
C GLY A 355 -32.72 6.07 3.48
N MET A 356 -31.88 5.58 4.38
CA MET A 356 -32.13 5.66 5.82
C MET A 356 -32.13 7.11 6.31
N MET A 357 -31.15 7.94 5.96
CA MET A 357 -31.15 9.36 6.32
C MET A 357 -32.38 10.09 5.79
N ALA A 358 -32.77 9.82 4.55
CA ALA A 358 -33.99 10.41 3.97
C ALA A 358 -35.27 9.96 4.74
N SER A 359 -35.36 8.70 5.15
CA SER A 359 -36.50 8.17 5.93
C SER A 359 -36.59 8.80 7.32
N LEU A 360 -35.47 9.24 7.88
CA LEU A 360 -35.40 9.97 9.14
C LEU A 360 -35.63 11.47 9.01
N GLY A 361 -35.85 11.98 7.78
CA GLY A 361 -36.15 13.38 7.51
C GLY A 361 -34.93 14.28 7.35
N PHE A 362 -33.72 13.73 7.21
CA PHE A 362 -32.55 14.57 6.93
C PHE A 362 -32.57 15.07 5.49
N ALA A 363 -32.51 16.39 5.32
CA ALA A 363 -32.31 17.02 4.02
C ALA A 363 -30.80 17.12 3.68
N THR A 364 -29.95 17.26 4.70
CA THR A 364 -28.50 17.40 4.59
C THR A 364 -27.83 16.51 5.62
N CYS A 365 -26.55 16.17 5.38
CA CYS A 365 -25.74 15.45 6.33
C CYS A 365 -24.31 16.03 6.41
N PRO A 366 -23.65 15.94 7.58
CA PRO A 366 -22.26 16.35 7.75
C PRO A 366 -21.34 15.28 7.15
N VAL A 367 -20.46 15.69 6.25
CA VAL A 367 -19.47 14.78 5.61
C VAL A 367 -18.09 15.38 5.67
N LEU A 368 -17.06 14.52 5.68
CA LEU A 368 -15.69 14.96 5.53
C LEU A 368 -15.48 15.52 4.12
N ARG A 369 -14.64 16.54 4.00
CA ARG A 369 -14.25 17.15 2.72
C ARG A 369 -13.68 16.07 1.78
N LYS A 370 -13.89 16.20 0.49
CA LYS A 370 -13.24 15.32 -0.49
C LYS A 370 -11.72 15.46 -0.42
N VAL A 371 -11.03 14.32 -0.40
CA VAL A 371 -9.58 14.29 -0.51
C VAL A 371 -9.18 14.74 -1.91
N LYS A 372 -8.28 15.72 -1.97
CA LYS A 372 -7.74 16.31 -3.20
C LYS A 372 -6.40 15.67 -3.52
N VAL A 373 -6.26 15.07 -4.70
CA VAL A 373 -5.06 14.32 -5.10
C VAL A 373 -4.43 14.95 -6.33
N GLY A 374 -3.16 15.35 -6.20
CA GLY A 374 -2.33 15.80 -7.31
C GLY A 374 -1.74 14.62 -8.06
N ILE A 375 -1.80 14.63 -9.39
CA ILE A 375 -1.21 13.59 -10.21
C ILE A 375 -0.41 14.16 -11.37
N PHE A 376 0.68 13.48 -11.74
CA PHE A 376 1.45 13.73 -12.96
C PHE A 376 2.16 12.48 -13.44
N SER A 377 2.57 12.48 -14.69
CA SER A 377 3.48 11.49 -15.26
C SER A 377 4.81 12.15 -15.61
N THR A 378 5.89 11.37 -15.66
CA THR A 378 7.20 11.80 -16.13
C THR A 378 7.85 10.71 -16.97
N GLY A 379 8.81 11.11 -17.81
CA GLY A 379 9.56 10.27 -18.73
C GLY A 379 9.57 10.89 -20.13
N ASP A 380 10.75 11.07 -20.70
CA ASP A 380 10.92 11.63 -22.05
C ASP A 380 10.28 10.77 -23.16
N GLU A 381 10.05 9.48 -22.86
CA GLU A 381 9.34 8.57 -23.75
C GLU A 381 7.83 8.75 -23.71
N VAL A 382 7.27 9.46 -22.71
CA VAL A 382 5.82 9.55 -22.47
C VAL A 382 5.21 10.70 -23.24
N GLN A 383 4.17 10.45 -24.04
CA GLN A 383 3.44 11.48 -24.77
C GLN A 383 1.93 11.44 -24.49
N ALA A 384 1.30 12.60 -24.66
CA ALA A 384 -0.14 12.74 -24.43
C ALA A 384 -0.96 11.96 -25.50
N PRO A 385 -2.03 11.23 -25.10
CA PRO A 385 -2.97 10.65 -26.04
C PRO A 385 -3.57 11.70 -26.98
N GLY A 386 -3.81 11.32 -28.24
CA GLY A 386 -4.36 12.22 -29.26
C GLY A 386 -3.30 12.99 -30.05
N THR A 387 -2.03 12.95 -29.66
CA THR A 387 -0.91 13.48 -30.45
C THR A 387 -0.40 12.42 -31.44
N PRO A 388 0.18 12.81 -32.61
CA PRO A 388 0.83 11.84 -33.48
C PRO A 388 1.95 11.10 -32.75
N GLN A 389 1.98 9.76 -32.88
CA GLN A 389 3.00 8.95 -32.22
C GLN A 389 4.39 9.28 -32.74
N GLN A 390 5.28 9.62 -31.83
CA GLN A 390 6.69 9.86 -32.12
C GLN A 390 7.48 8.55 -32.10
N ALA A 391 8.64 8.55 -32.77
CA ALA A 391 9.54 7.40 -32.72
C ALA A 391 10.07 7.21 -31.28
N ASN A 392 10.04 5.97 -30.80
CA ASN A 392 10.46 5.56 -29.44
C ASN A 392 9.66 6.15 -28.28
N SER A 393 8.44 6.67 -28.51
CA SER A 393 7.55 7.13 -27.46
C SER A 393 6.36 6.20 -27.22
N ILE A 394 5.77 6.31 -26.04
CA ILE A 394 4.56 5.60 -25.61
C ILE A 394 3.50 6.61 -25.17
N TYR A 395 2.22 6.26 -25.37
CA TYR A 395 1.15 7.08 -24.82
C TYR A 395 1.01 6.90 -23.32
N ASP A 396 0.78 7.99 -22.60
CA ASP A 396 0.52 8.00 -21.16
C ASP A 396 -0.78 7.26 -20.84
N SER A 397 -0.67 5.99 -20.49
CA SER A 397 -1.80 5.18 -20.05
C SER A 397 -1.94 5.18 -18.51
N ASN A 398 -0.83 5.40 -17.79
CA ASN A 398 -0.79 5.26 -16.35
C ASN A 398 -1.58 6.35 -15.64
N ARG A 399 -1.39 7.61 -16.05
CA ARG A 399 -2.12 8.75 -15.48
C ARG A 399 -3.63 8.61 -15.65
N PHE A 400 -4.10 8.18 -16.83
CA PHE A 400 -5.51 7.93 -17.08
C PHE A 400 -6.07 6.78 -16.23
N THR A 401 -5.27 5.73 -16.03
CA THR A 401 -5.63 4.63 -15.14
C THR A 401 -5.77 5.12 -13.69
N ILE A 402 -4.80 5.91 -13.20
CA ILE A 402 -4.83 6.50 -11.86
C ILE A 402 -6.06 7.43 -11.70
N ILE A 403 -6.33 8.28 -12.70
CA ILE A 403 -7.53 9.14 -12.71
C ILE A 403 -8.81 8.30 -12.50
N GLY A 404 -8.99 7.23 -13.28
CA GLY A 404 -10.15 6.36 -13.15
C GLY A 404 -10.29 5.76 -11.75
N MET A 405 -9.18 5.29 -11.17
CA MET A 405 -9.16 4.72 -9.81
C MET A 405 -9.45 5.78 -8.74
N LEU A 406 -8.93 7.00 -8.87
CA LEU A 406 -9.21 8.12 -7.97
C LEU A 406 -10.67 8.57 -8.04
N GLN A 407 -11.25 8.65 -9.25
CA GLN A 407 -12.67 8.95 -9.46
C GLN A 407 -13.57 7.92 -8.75
N LYS A 408 -13.22 6.63 -8.84
CA LYS A 408 -13.92 5.56 -8.15
C LYS A 408 -13.89 5.71 -6.63
N LEU A 409 -12.79 6.24 -6.07
CA LEU A 409 -12.65 6.56 -4.65
C LEU A 409 -13.34 7.87 -4.25
N GLY A 410 -13.86 8.64 -5.20
CA GLY A 410 -14.55 9.92 -4.94
C GLY A 410 -13.60 11.08 -4.62
N CYS A 411 -12.34 11.00 -5.03
CA CYS A 411 -11.36 12.07 -4.85
C CYS A 411 -11.59 13.25 -5.78
N GLU A 412 -11.18 14.44 -5.37
CA GLU A 412 -10.93 15.58 -6.24
C GLU A 412 -9.54 15.43 -6.86
N ILE A 413 -9.40 15.67 -8.16
CA ILE A 413 -8.16 15.39 -8.88
C ILE A 413 -7.60 16.68 -9.46
N VAL A 414 -6.32 16.97 -9.17
CA VAL A 414 -5.52 18.01 -9.81
C VAL A 414 -4.52 17.35 -10.75
N ASP A 415 -4.74 17.51 -12.04
CA ASP A 415 -3.93 16.88 -13.07
C ASP A 415 -2.87 17.85 -13.60
N TYR A 416 -1.60 17.62 -13.24
CA TYR A 416 -0.45 18.43 -13.70
C TYR A 416 0.11 17.96 -15.06
N GLY A 417 -0.47 16.92 -15.65
CA GLY A 417 -0.07 16.45 -16.98
C GLY A 417 1.21 15.61 -16.99
N ILE A 418 1.98 15.77 -18.06
CA ILE A 418 3.29 15.13 -18.25
C ILE A 418 4.35 16.18 -17.97
N ILE A 419 5.23 15.91 -17.02
CA ILE A 419 6.33 16.80 -16.65
C ILE A 419 7.59 16.29 -17.34
N GLU A 420 8.27 17.18 -18.02
CA GLU A 420 9.57 16.91 -18.65
C GLU A 420 10.61 16.52 -17.60
N ASP A 421 11.58 15.70 -17.98
CA ASP A 421 12.68 15.27 -17.11
C ASP A 421 13.68 16.43 -16.89
N ASP A 422 13.22 17.46 -16.16
CA ASP A 422 13.94 18.66 -15.76
C ASP A 422 13.80 18.85 -14.25
N GLN A 423 14.94 18.97 -13.54
CA GLN A 423 14.95 19.05 -12.07
C GLN A 423 14.18 20.25 -11.54
N GLN A 424 14.38 21.44 -12.15
CA GLN A 424 13.75 22.67 -11.66
C GLN A 424 12.22 22.62 -11.83
N LYS A 425 11.74 22.21 -13.01
CA LYS A 425 10.32 22.06 -13.29
C LYS A 425 9.68 21.02 -12.38
N MET A 426 10.39 19.91 -12.13
CA MET A 426 9.94 18.85 -11.23
C MET A 426 9.80 19.35 -9.79
N THR A 427 10.80 20.09 -9.29
CA THR A 427 10.78 20.71 -7.95
C THR A 427 9.62 21.68 -7.81
N GLU A 428 9.41 22.56 -8.81
CA GLU A 428 8.31 23.53 -8.82
C GLU A 428 6.94 22.85 -8.79
N VAL A 429 6.72 21.81 -9.62
CA VAL A 429 5.45 21.07 -9.65
C VAL A 429 5.21 20.29 -8.36
N LEU A 430 6.22 19.61 -7.84
CA LEU A 430 6.10 18.87 -6.59
C LEU A 430 5.77 19.79 -5.40
N HIS A 431 6.42 20.95 -5.33
CA HIS A 431 6.14 21.95 -4.29
C HIS A 431 4.71 22.51 -4.42
N SER A 432 4.30 22.93 -5.62
CA SER A 432 2.93 23.42 -5.85
C SER A 432 1.88 22.36 -5.54
N ALA A 433 2.10 21.13 -5.99
CA ALA A 433 1.18 20.02 -5.75
C ALA A 433 1.05 19.71 -4.25
N ALA A 434 2.15 19.75 -3.49
CA ALA A 434 2.12 19.52 -2.05
C ALA A 434 1.37 20.61 -1.28
N LEU A 435 1.39 21.86 -1.75
CA LEU A 435 0.64 22.96 -1.13
C LEU A 435 -0.86 22.95 -1.49
N GLU A 436 -1.22 22.45 -2.66
CA GLU A 436 -2.58 22.54 -3.20
C GLU A 436 -3.41 21.28 -2.96
N THR A 437 -2.79 20.15 -2.59
CA THR A 437 -3.44 18.85 -2.51
C THR A 437 -3.14 18.12 -1.20
N ASP A 438 -3.93 17.10 -0.89
CA ASP A 438 -3.81 16.28 0.32
C ASP A 438 -2.93 15.05 0.11
N MET A 439 -2.60 14.74 -1.15
CA MET A 439 -1.72 13.65 -1.57
C MET A 439 -1.19 13.91 -2.97
N VAL A 440 0.05 13.55 -3.24
CA VAL A 440 0.67 13.65 -4.56
C VAL A 440 1.03 12.26 -5.07
N LEU A 441 0.64 11.95 -6.31
CA LEU A 441 0.94 10.69 -6.99
C LEU A 441 1.72 10.96 -8.28
N THR A 442 2.76 10.16 -8.54
CA THR A 442 3.40 10.13 -9.85
C THR A 442 3.49 8.72 -10.40
N SER A 443 3.52 8.61 -11.72
CA SER A 443 3.81 7.39 -12.44
C SER A 443 5.07 7.57 -13.28
N GLY A 444 6.07 6.72 -13.05
CA GLY A 444 7.41 6.85 -13.63
C GLY A 444 8.39 7.55 -12.68
N GLY A 445 9.66 7.65 -13.08
CA GLY A 445 10.71 8.36 -12.34
C GLY A 445 11.06 7.80 -10.96
N VAL A 446 10.68 6.57 -10.63
CA VAL A 446 10.97 5.91 -9.35
C VAL A 446 11.89 4.70 -9.50
N SER A 447 12.53 4.59 -10.64
CA SER A 447 13.55 3.57 -10.90
C SER A 447 14.89 4.01 -10.32
N VAL A 448 15.74 3.07 -9.92
CA VAL A 448 17.09 3.34 -9.40
C VAL A 448 18.10 3.76 -10.52
N GLY A 449 17.68 4.60 -11.45
CA GLY A 449 18.52 5.09 -12.57
C GLY A 449 19.29 6.36 -12.22
N ASP A 450 20.40 6.61 -12.93
CA ASP A 450 21.29 7.77 -12.73
C ASP A 450 20.68 9.13 -13.11
N ALA A 451 19.54 9.14 -13.80
CA ALA A 451 18.83 10.34 -14.27
C ALA A 451 17.45 10.49 -13.61
N ASP A 452 17.35 10.18 -12.32
CA ASP A 452 16.08 10.26 -11.59
C ASP A 452 15.91 11.67 -11.00
N TYR A 453 15.48 12.63 -11.82
CA TYR A 453 15.23 14.02 -11.41
C TYR A 453 14.18 14.13 -10.31
N ILE A 454 13.22 13.18 -10.25
CA ILE A 454 12.27 13.09 -9.14
C ILE A 454 13.01 12.89 -7.82
N LYS A 455 13.98 11.99 -7.80
CA LYS A 455 14.76 11.71 -6.58
C LYS A 455 15.53 12.95 -6.12
N LEU A 456 16.14 13.67 -7.05
CA LEU A 456 16.88 14.91 -6.73
C LEU A 456 15.95 16.00 -6.18
N ALA A 457 14.76 16.18 -6.79
CA ALA A 457 13.76 17.13 -6.33
C ALA A 457 13.18 16.72 -4.96
N LEU A 458 12.96 15.43 -4.73
CA LEU A 458 12.43 14.93 -3.46
C LEU A 458 13.46 15.00 -2.32
N ASP A 459 14.74 14.81 -2.60
CA ASP A 459 15.83 14.99 -1.63
C ASP A 459 15.92 16.46 -1.16
N GLU A 460 15.47 17.40 -2.00
CA GLU A 460 15.42 18.84 -1.68
C GLU A 460 14.17 19.24 -0.90
N LEU A 461 13.00 18.64 -1.22
CA LEU A 461 11.68 19.08 -0.75
C LEU A 461 11.13 18.31 0.46
N GLY A 462 11.67 17.13 0.78
CA GLY A 462 11.05 16.32 1.81
C GLY A 462 11.80 15.05 2.22
N GLU A 463 11.13 14.22 2.98
CA GLU A 463 11.63 12.92 3.44
C GLU A 463 10.99 11.80 2.62
N ILE A 464 11.66 11.33 1.59
CA ILE A 464 11.16 10.27 0.73
C ILE A 464 12.01 9.02 0.85
N ASN A 465 11.36 7.89 1.05
CA ASN A 465 11.96 6.59 1.11
C ASN A 465 11.67 5.80 -0.17
N PHE A 466 12.69 5.34 -0.84
CA PHE A 466 12.57 4.43 -1.99
C PHE A 466 12.59 2.99 -1.48
N TRP A 467 11.39 2.37 -1.41
CA TRP A 467 11.26 1.03 -0.90
C TRP A 467 11.33 -0.03 -2.00
N ARG A 468 11.91 -1.16 -1.65
CA ARG A 468 11.76 -2.40 -2.41
C ARG A 468 10.73 -3.27 -1.70
N ILE A 469 9.54 -3.39 -2.29
CA ILE A 469 8.50 -4.26 -1.75
C ILE A 469 8.69 -5.68 -2.28
N ASN A 470 8.60 -6.68 -1.41
CA ASN A 470 8.69 -8.09 -1.78
C ASN A 470 7.37 -8.56 -2.41
N MET A 471 7.07 -8.00 -3.58
CA MET A 471 5.89 -8.32 -4.39
C MET A 471 6.23 -8.37 -5.88
N ARG A 472 5.32 -8.90 -6.67
CA ARG A 472 5.37 -8.93 -8.13
C ARG A 472 3.95 -8.87 -8.71
N PRO A 473 3.68 -7.93 -9.67
CA PRO A 473 4.52 -6.81 -10.09
C PRO A 473 4.55 -5.68 -9.04
N GLY A 474 5.36 -4.63 -9.26
CA GLY A 474 5.34 -3.42 -8.43
C GLY A 474 6.38 -3.40 -7.31
N ARG A 475 7.57 -3.96 -7.53
CA ARG A 475 8.65 -4.00 -6.53
C ARG A 475 9.14 -2.62 -6.07
N PRO A 476 9.44 -1.65 -6.96
CA PRO A 476 9.82 -0.30 -6.53
C PRO A 476 8.59 0.50 -6.11
N LEU A 477 8.70 1.20 -5.00
CA LEU A 477 7.71 2.14 -4.48
C LEU A 477 8.45 3.28 -3.81
N ALA A 478 8.28 4.51 -4.28
CA ALA A 478 8.69 5.69 -3.53
C ALA A 478 7.54 6.14 -2.64
N TYR A 479 7.81 6.35 -1.36
CA TYR A 479 6.83 6.84 -0.41
C TYR A 479 7.48 7.76 0.62
N GLY A 480 6.80 8.83 0.97
CA GLY A 480 7.21 9.77 2.00
C GLY A 480 6.30 10.97 2.07
N LYS A 481 6.85 12.10 2.49
CA LYS A 481 6.14 13.37 2.57
C LYS A 481 6.94 14.49 1.91
N ILE A 482 6.23 15.34 1.19
CA ILE A 482 6.72 16.64 0.76
C ILE A 482 6.07 17.63 1.73
N GLU A 483 6.86 18.25 2.61
CA GLU A 483 6.37 18.99 3.79
C GLU A 483 5.46 18.08 4.66
N GLN A 484 4.14 18.28 4.64
CA GLN A 484 3.18 17.44 5.36
C GLN A 484 2.34 16.53 4.43
N THR A 485 2.45 16.73 3.11
CA THR A 485 1.63 16.05 2.11
C THR A 485 2.22 14.70 1.73
N PRO A 486 1.50 13.58 1.90
CA PRO A 486 1.93 12.26 1.46
C PRO A 486 2.22 12.23 -0.03
N PHE A 487 3.35 11.62 -0.38
CA PHE A 487 3.78 11.42 -1.76
C PHE A 487 3.93 9.93 -2.07
N PHE A 488 3.44 9.51 -3.24
CA PHE A 488 3.66 8.18 -3.79
C PHE A 488 4.25 8.27 -5.19
N GLY A 489 5.40 7.66 -5.37
CA GLY A 489 5.96 7.38 -6.69
C GLY A 489 5.68 5.95 -7.09
N LEU A 490 4.90 5.76 -8.15
CA LEU A 490 4.47 4.46 -8.64
C LEU A 490 5.35 3.99 -9.81
N PRO A 491 5.48 2.67 -10.03
CA PRO A 491 6.29 2.13 -11.12
C PRO A 491 5.83 2.62 -12.51
N GLY A 492 6.73 2.63 -13.50
CA GLY A 492 6.36 2.99 -14.89
C GLY A 492 5.52 1.93 -15.63
N ASN A 493 5.60 0.65 -15.25
CA ASN A 493 4.80 -0.41 -15.90
C ASN A 493 3.32 -0.37 -15.49
N PRO A 494 2.35 -0.35 -16.42
CA PRO A 494 0.94 -0.08 -16.13
C PRO A 494 0.29 -1.08 -15.17
N VAL A 495 0.57 -2.36 -15.29
CA VAL A 495 0.05 -3.36 -14.33
C VAL A 495 0.65 -3.17 -12.95
N ALA A 496 1.93 -2.80 -12.87
CA ALA A 496 2.59 -2.54 -11.59
C ALA A 496 2.00 -1.29 -10.91
N VAL A 497 1.66 -0.24 -11.68
CA VAL A 497 0.92 0.94 -11.19
C VAL A 497 -0.36 0.52 -10.50
N MET A 498 -1.22 -0.24 -11.20
CA MET A 498 -2.53 -0.64 -10.67
C MET A 498 -2.41 -1.51 -9.43
N VAL A 499 -1.50 -2.51 -9.45
CA VAL A 499 -1.28 -3.40 -8.30
C VAL A 499 -0.71 -2.65 -7.11
N SER A 500 0.22 -1.70 -7.32
CA SER A 500 0.75 -0.84 -6.25
C SER A 500 -0.32 0.11 -5.72
N PHE A 501 -1.13 0.69 -6.58
CA PHE A 501 -2.26 1.53 -6.18
C PHE A 501 -3.24 0.77 -5.27
N ILE A 502 -3.70 -0.41 -5.71
CA ILE A 502 -4.64 -1.25 -4.95
C ILE A 502 -4.09 -1.64 -3.57
N ASN A 503 -2.79 -1.92 -3.48
CA ASN A 503 -2.20 -2.39 -2.23
C ASN A 503 -1.79 -1.25 -1.28
N PHE A 504 -1.40 -0.08 -1.78
CA PHE A 504 -0.81 0.98 -0.96
C PHE A 504 -1.56 2.30 -1.01
N VAL A 505 -1.92 2.78 -2.21
CA VAL A 505 -2.56 4.10 -2.38
C VAL A 505 -4.03 4.07 -1.95
N GLU A 506 -4.79 3.07 -2.38
CA GLU A 506 -6.20 2.95 -2.01
C GLU A 506 -6.41 2.89 -0.48
N PRO A 507 -5.70 2.03 0.29
CA PRO A 507 -5.81 2.04 1.74
C PRO A 507 -5.43 3.39 2.38
N ALA A 508 -4.41 4.05 1.85
CA ALA A 508 -3.97 5.36 2.31
C ALA A 508 -5.03 6.43 2.07
N ILE A 509 -5.63 6.47 0.87
CA ILE A 509 -6.72 7.40 0.54
C ILE A 509 -7.94 7.15 1.43
N ARG A 510 -8.35 5.90 1.64
CA ARG A 510 -9.50 5.57 2.48
C ARG A 510 -9.27 5.99 3.93
N LYS A 511 -8.06 5.83 4.45
CA LYS A 511 -7.70 6.35 5.77
C LYS A 511 -7.71 7.88 5.80
N LEU A 512 -7.15 8.53 4.77
CA LEU A 512 -7.15 9.99 4.64
C LEU A 512 -8.59 10.54 4.56
N GLN A 513 -9.50 9.83 3.87
CA GLN A 513 -10.94 10.13 3.83
C GLN A 513 -11.66 9.87 5.16
N GLY A 514 -11.00 9.32 6.18
CA GLY A 514 -11.59 9.02 7.48
C GLY A 514 -12.47 7.77 7.52
N GLN A 515 -12.38 6.86 6.55
CA GLN A 515 -13.14 5.60 6.57
C GLN A 515 -12.63 4.68 7.69
N THR A 516 -13.50 4.31 8.63
CA THR A 516 -13.13 3.49 9.80
C THR A 516 -13.39 2.00 9.59
N ASN A 517 -14.38 1.64 8.76
CA ASN A 517 -14.90 0.27 8.62
C ASN A 517 -14.54 -0.37 7.27
N TRP A 518 -13.42 0.04 6.64
CA TRP A 518 -13.03 -0.55 5.37
C TRP A 518 -11.87 -1.55 5.51
N THR A 519 -12.07 -2.72 4.97
CA THR A 519 -11.04 -3.75 4.78
C THR A 519 -11.15 -4.33 3.37
N PRO A 520 -10.02 -4.64 2.70
CA PRO A 520 -10.09 -5.29 1.39
C PRO A 520 -10.81 -6.63 1.47
N VAL A 521 -11.80 -6.82 0.64
CA VAL A 521 -12.46 -8.13 0.50
C VAL A 521 -11.48 -9.12 -0.11
N LYS A 522 -11.30 -10.27 0.54
CA LYS A 522 -10.55 -11.41 0.03
C LYS A 522 -11.44 -12.64 0.06
N ALA A 523 -11.33 -13.50 -0.95
CA ALA A 523 -12.05 -14.76 -1.02
C ALA A 523 -11.08 -15.90 -1.35
N ASN A 524 -11.48 -17.12 -1.05
CA ASN A 524 -10.75 -18.32 -1.44
C ASN A 524 -11.38 -18.90 -2.71
N ALA A 525 -10.56 -19.19 -3.71
CA ALA A 525 -10.98 -19.80 -4.97
C ALA A 525 -10.11 -21.02 -5.30
N ILE A 526 -10.66 -21.98 -6.03
CA ILE A 526 -9.95 -23.18 -6.48
C ILE A 526 -9.23 -22.83 -7.79
N ALA A 527 -7.94 -23.09 -7.85
CA ALA A 527 -7.16 -22.91 -9.07
C ALA A 527 -7.54 -23.95 -10.14
N THR A 528 -8.02 -23.50 -11.31
CA THR A 528 -8.36 -24.40 -12.45
C THR A 528 -7.18 -24.69 -13.37
N GLU A 529 -6.06 -23.99 -13.16
CA GLU A 529 -4.80 -24.21 -13.85
C GLU A 529 -3.63 -24.10 -12.88
N GLN A 530 -2.46 -24.57 -13.29
CA GLN A 530 -1.25 -24.41 -12.47
C GLN A 530 -0.80 -22.94 -12.46
N LEU A 531 -0.67 -22.36 -11.25
CA LEU A 531 -0.20 -21.00 -11.07
C LEU A 531 1.26 -21.03 -10.60
N ARG A 532 2.12 -20.32 -11.33
CA ARG A 532 3.54 -20.21 -10.98
C ARG A 532 3.81 -18.93 -10.21
N SER A 533 4.57 -19.03 -9.15
CA SER A 533 5.08 -17.92 -8.35
C SER A 533 6.59 -18.06 -8.15
N ARG A 534 7.22 -17.13 -7.49
CA ARG A 534 8.61 -17.22 -7.03
C ARG A 534 8.66 -17.04 -5.54
N GLN A 535 9.28 -17.98 -4.82
CA GLN A 535 9.47 -17.87 -3.38
C GLN A 535 10.16 -16.55 -3.00
N GLY A 536 9.82 -16.03 -1.82
CA GLY A 536 10.35 -14.78 -1.28
C GLY A 536 9.61 -13.52 -1.67
N ARG A 537 8.56 -13.61 -2.54
CA ARG A 537 7.73 -12.47 -2.94
C ARG A 537 6.26 -12.85 -3.02
N THR A 538 5.38 -11.94 -2.61
CA THR A 538 3.95 -12.07 -2.87
C THR A 538 3.69 -11.86 -4.36
N GLU A 539 3.11 -12.84 -5.05
CA GLU A 539 2.71 -12.70 -6.45
C GLU A 539 1.26 -12.22 -6.54
N PHE A 540 1.02 -11.18 -7.35
CA PHE A 540 -0.32 -10.70 -7.69
C PHE A 540 -0.57 -10.94 -9.18
N SER A 541 -1.13 -12.10 -9.51
CA SER A 541 -1.47 -12.45 -10.89
C SER A 541 -2.87 -11.96 -11.24
N ARG A 542 -3.06 -11.52 -12.50
CA ARG A 542 -4.38 -11.11 -13.00
C ARG A 542 -5.20 -12.35 -13.26
N GLY A 543 -6.38 -12.40 -12.66
CA GLY A 543 -7.25 -13.55 -12.71
C GLY A 543 -8.68 -13.25 -13.11
N VAL A 544 -9.35 -14.31 -13.55
CA VAL A 544 -10.81 -14.34 -13.70
C VAL A 544 -11.33 -15.42 -12.77
N PHE A 545 -12.11 -15.01 -11.78
CA PHE A 545 -12.83 -15.94 -10.93
C PHE A 545 -14.32 -16.00 -11.32
N SER A 546 -14.91 -17.14 -11.13
CA SER A 546 -16.34 -17.39 -11.36
C SER A 546 -16.85 -18.51 -10.46
N MET A 547 -18.16 -18.59 -10.29
CA MET A 547 -18.80 -19.69 -9.59
C MET A 547 -18.95 -20.88 -10.55
N ASN A 548 -18.59 -22.09 -10.12
CA ASN A 548 -18.84 -23.30 -10.86
C ASN A 548 -20.26 -23.84 -10.60
N GLU A 549 -20.64 -24.91 -11.28
CA GLU A 549 -21.97 -25.56 -11.14
C GLU A 549 -22.25 -26.11 -9.74
N HIS A 550 -21.22 -26.31 -8.94
CA HIS A 550 -21.30 -26.79 -7.56
C HIS A 550 -21.31 -25.67 -6.51
N GLY A 551 -21.38 -24.40 -6.94
CA GLY A 551 -21.36 -23.24 -6.05
C GLY A 551 -20.00 -22.94 -5.43
N GLN A 552 -18.90 -23.42 -6.02
CA GLN A 552 -17.54 -23.12 -5.57
C GLN A 552 -16.91 -22.04 -6.45
N LEU A 553 -16.16 -21.14 -5.84
CA LEU A 553 -15.36 -20.15 -6.59
C LEU A 553 -14.16 -20.85 -7.23
N GLU A 554 -14.02 -20.68 -8.52
CA GLU A 554 -12.87 -21.11 -9.31
C GLU A 554 -12.15 -19.92 -9.91
N VAL A 555 -10.83 -20.05 -10.10
CA VAL A 555 -10.01 -18.98 -10.65
C VAL A 555 -8.99 -19.52 -11.65
N ARG A 556 -8.78 -18.75 -12.72
CA ARG A 556 -7.71 -18.91 -13.69
C ARG A 556 -7.05 -17.58 -13.99
N THR A 557 -5.84 -17.60 -14.57
CA THR A 557 -5.20 -16.35 -15.00
C THR A 557 -5.82 -15.81 -16.28
N THR A 558 -5.57 -14.52 -16.57
CA THR A 558 -5.88 -13.91 -17.88
C THR A 558 -4.87 -14.29 -18.97
N GLY A 559 -4.00 -15.29 -18.73
CA GLY A 559 -2.94 -15.71 -19.64
C GLY A 559 -1.60 -15.06 -19.35
N LYS A 560 -1.01 -14.31 -20.29
CA LYS A 560 0.32 -13.70 -20.11
C LYS A 560 0.34 -12.70 -18.95
N GLN A 561 1.27 -12.87 -18.00
CA GLN A 561 1.36 -12.12 -16.75
C GLN A 561 2.48 -11.04 -16.74
N GLY A 562 2.90 -10.51 -17.89
CA GLY A 562 3.89 -9.43 -17.97
C GLY A 562 3.38 -8.12 -17.35
N SER A 563 4.25 -7.36 -16.67
CA SER A 563 3.89 -6.10 -16.01
C SER A 563 3.51 -4.96 -16.97
N GLY A 564 3.92 -5.04 -18.23
CA GLY A 564 3.55 -4.10 -19.30
C GLY A 564 2.27 -4.48 -20.06
N ILE A 565 1.60 -5.61 -19.75
CA ILE A 565 0.43 -6.08 -20.49
C ILE A 565 -0.85 -5.53 -19.87
N LEU A 566 -1.15 -4.26 -20.12
CA LEU A 566 -2.34 -3.57 -19.57
C LEU A 566 -3.65 -4.30 -19.90
N ARG A 567 -3.78 -4.87 -21.09
CA ARG A 567 -4.94 -5.68 -21.50
C ARG A 567 -5.28 -6.77 -20.48
N SER A 568 -4.27 -7.39 -19.84
CA SER A 568 -4.52 -8.41 -18.81
C SER A 568 -5.29 -7.89 -17.59
N MET A 569 -5.20 -6.58 -17.28
CA MET A 569 -6.00 -5.95 -16.22
C MET A 569 -7.43 -5.69 -16.64
N SER A 570 -7.67 -5.27 -17.89
CA SER A 570 -9.04 -5.06 -18.38
C SER A 570 -9.82 -6.36 -18.58
N GLU A 571 -9.14 -7.48 -18.73
CA GLU A 571 -9.75 -8.82 -18.79
C GLU A 571 -9.92 -9.47 -17.42
N ALA A 572 -9.24 -8.96 -16.38
CA ALA A 572 -9.27 -9.50 -15.03
C ALA A 572 -10.49 -8.99 -14.24
N ASN A 573 -11.06 -9.83 -13.39
CA ASN A 573 -12.00 -9.43 -12.36
C ASN A 573 -11.44 -9.61 -10.93
N CYS A 574 -10.22 -10.15 -10.80
CA CYS A 574 -9.51 -10.26 -9.52
C CYS A 574 -7.98 -10.19 -9.70
N LEU A 575 -7.30 -9.93 -8.59
CA LEU A 575 -5.90 -10.31 -8.42
C LEU A 575 -5.84 -11.64 -7.66
N ILE A 576 -5.04 -12.57 -8.15
CA ILE A 576 -4.70 -13.82 -7.45
C ILE A 576 -3.49 -13.54 -6.58
N GLU A 577 -3.65 -13.60 -5.27
CA GLU A 577 -2.58 -13.37 -4.30
C GLU A 577 -1.95 -14.71 -3.90
N ILE A 578 -0.68 -14.91 -4.24
CA ILE A 578 0.08 -16.09 -3.88
C ILE A 578 1.14 -15.71 -2.86
N SER A 579 1.14 -16.42 -1.73
CA SER A 579 2.06 -16.20 -0.61
C SER A 579 3.54 -16.32 -1.04
N PRO A 580 4.45 -15.55 -0.43
CA PRO A 580 5.89 -15.63 -0.70
C PRO A 580 6.52 -16.99 -0.32
N SER A 581 5.83 -17.82 0.43
CA SER A 581 6.27 -19.18 0.75
C SER A 581 5.96 -20.23 -0.33
N VAL A 582 5.14 -19.87 -1.33
CA VAL A 582 4.63 -20.77 -2.37
C VAL A 582 5.29 -20.46 -3.71
N ASP A 583 5.85 -21.46 -4.39
CA ASP A 583 6.41 -21.33 -5.74
C ASP A 583 5.43 -21.78 -6.83
N THR A 584 4.52 -22.68 -6.49
CA THR A 584 3.55 -23.24 -7.42
C THR A 584 2.25 -23.60 -6.68
N VAL A 585 1.13 -23.16 -7.22
CA VAL A 585 -0.22 -23.64 -6.85
C VAL A 585 -0.66 -24.65 -7.90
N LYS A 586 -1.01 -25.85 -7.47
CA LYS A 586 -1.46 -26.92 -8.38
C LYS A 586 -2.96 -26.77 -8.69
N VAL A 587 -3.39 -27.37 -9.79
CA VAL A 587 -4.81 -27.48 -10.12
C VAL A 587 -5.56 -28.15 -8.98
N GLY A 588 -6.68 -27.56 -8.56
CA GLY A 588 -7.50 -28.03 -7.44
C GLY A 588 -7.09 -27.47 -6.07
N GLU A 589 -5.95 -26.81 -5.95
CA GLU A 589 -5.54 -26.16 -4.69
C GLU A 589 -6.24 -24.81 -4.52
N THR A 590 -6.44 -24.42 -3.26
CA THR A 590 -7.05 -23.14 -2.90
C THR A 590 -6.04 -22.01 -2.94
N VAL A 591 -6.45 -20.87 -3.51
CA VAL A 591 -5.66 -19.64 -3.56
C VAL A 591 -6.54 -18.45 -3.17
N THR A 592 -5.91 -17.42 -2.62
CA THR A 592 -6.61 -16.17 -2.27
C THR A 592 -6.83 -15.31 -3.52
N VAL A 593 -8.04 -14.79 -3.69
CA VAL A 593 -8.39 -13.81 -4.72
C VAL A 593 -8.85 -12.50 -4.09
N ILE A 594 -8.46 -11.40 -4.70
CA ILE A 594 -8.84 -10.03 -4.34
C ILE A 594 -9.73 -9.52 -5.47
N PRO A 595 -11.06 -9.44 -5.29
CA PRO A 595 -11.96 -8.91 -6.30
C PRO A 595 -11.60 -7.48 -6.69
N LEU A 596 -11.69 -7.16 -7.98
CA LEU A 596 -11.43 -5.81 -8.51
C LEU A 596 -12.72 -4.99 -8.63
N GLN A 597 -13.88 -5.64 -8.64
CA GLN A 597 -15.16 -4.96 -8.69
C GLN A 597 -15.32 -4.00 -7.51
N GLY A 598 -15.67 -2.76 -7.80
CA GLY A 598 -15.81 -1.71 -6.79
C GLY A 598 -14.50 -1.03 -6.37
N ARG A 599 -13.34 -1.50 -6.87
CA ARG A 599 -12.01 -0.94 -6.55
C ARG A 599 -11.36 -0.23 -7.74
N ILE A 600 -11.57 -0.74 -8.95
CA ILE A 600 -11.04 -0.17 -10.20
C ILE A 600 -12.12 -0.11 -11.28
#